data_74e543b658e129da6f8bff2b9d2d7b99
#
_entry.id   74e543b658e129da6f8bff2b9d2d7b99
#
_cell.length_a   1.000
_cell.length_b   1.000
_cell.length_c   1.000
_cell.angle_alpha   90.00
_cell.angle_beta   90.00
_cell.angle_gamma   90.00
#
_symmetry.space_group_name_H-M   'P 1'
#
loop_
_entity.id
_entity.type
_entity.pdbx_description
1 polymer ?
#
loop_
_entity_poly.entity_id
_entity_poly.type
_entity_poly.pdbx_seq_one_letter_code
_entity_poly.pdbx_strand_id
1 'polypeptide(L)'
;MFKNYLKIAFRNIVRHKAFAAINIIGLAIGMACSIFILLWVQNELSYDRFHKNANEIYRITANAGDFKAAVNCAGMPAELKARMPVVKNYVRLSHQSTNVFEVGTRKFEEKKVFYADSTFLQVFSFKLLKGNPETALQRSDAVLITEDMATKYFGQEDAIGKVLKKDNNNNVIITGVLAKIPSNSHLQFDFILPMFYLEFSYLNWHLIVPGASSLE
;
A
#
# COMPACT_ATOMS: atom_id res chain seq x y z
N MET A 1 -22.22 20.58 48.14
CA MET A 1 -22.14 19.13 48.37
C MET A 1 -20.99 18.47 47.66
N PHE A 2 -20.77 18.69 46.35
CA PHE A 2 -19.68 18.08 45.54
C PHE A 2 -18.25 18.28 46.08
N LYS A 3 -17.92 19.50 46.52
CA LYS A 3 -16.61 19.84 47.16
C LYS A 3 -16.30 19.00 48.42
N ASN A 4 -17.32 18.66 49.21
CA ASN A 4 -17.12 17.86 50.41
C ASN A 4 -16.85 16.37 50.04
N TYR A 5 -17.50 15.83 49.06
CA TYR A 5 -17.24 14.45 48.59
C TYR A 5 -15.82 14.33 48.05
N LEU A 6 -15.37 15.28 47.25
CA LEU A 6 -14.01 15.28 46.72
C LEU A 6 -12.93 15.39 47.84
N LYS A 7 -13.21 16.23 48.87
CA LYS A 7 -12.29 16.37 50.01
C LYS A 7 -12.21 15.09 50.85
N ILE A 8 -13.34 14.40 51.03
CA ILE A 8 -13.39 13.12 51.75
C ILE A 8 -12.66 12.04 50.92
N ALA A 9 -12.91 11.95 49.63
CA ALA A 9 -12.26 10.99 48.72
C ALA A 9 -10.74 11.17 48.75
N PHE A 10 -10.25 12.41 48.57
CA PHE A 10 -8.81 12.71 48.60
C PHE A 10 -8.18 12.34 49.97
N ARG A 11 -8.86 12.65 51.12
CA ARG A 11 -8.37 12.29 52.44
C ARG A 11 -8.31 10.77 52.64
N ASN A 12 -9.26 10.02 52.06
CA ASN A 12 -9.26 8.55 52.12
C ASN A 12 -8.12 7.94 51.32
N ILE A 13 -7.85 8.50 50.12
CA ILE A 13 -6.70 8.09 49.24
C ILE A 13 -5.40 8.29 50.03
N VAL A 14 -5.21 9.45 50.62
CA VAL A 14 -3.98 9.79 51.40
C VAL A 14 -3.85 8.93 52.66
N ARG A 15 -4.96 8.56 53.28
CA ARG A 15 -4.98 7.74 54.54
C ARG A 15 -4.68 6.25 54.26
N HIS A 16 -5.11 5.74 53.09
CA HIS A 16 -4.93 4.33 52.72
C HIS A 16 -4.09 4.19 51.43
N LYS A 17 -2.88 4.77 51.47
CA LYS A 17 -2.00 4.93 50.33
C LYS A 17 -1.72 3.67 49.54
N ALA A 18 -1.43 2.54 50.24
CA ALA A 18 -1.12 1.28 49.57
C ALA A 18 -2.30 0.71 48.81
N PHE A 19 -3.47 0.70 49.43
CA PHE A 19 -4.68 0.21 48.80
C PHE A 19 -5.13 1.10 47.63
N ALA A 20 -5.07 2.41 47.83
CA ALA A 20 -5.39 3.36 46.77
C ALA A 20 -4.41 3.25 45.58
N ALA A 21 -3.11 3.07 45.86
CA ALA A 21 -2.10 2.90 44.81
C ALA A 21 -2.35 1.63 43.98
N ILE A 22 -2.64 0.50 44.61
CA ILE A 22 -2.93 -0.75 43.90
C ILE A 22 -4.15 -0.60 42.99
N ASN A 23 -5.24 0.01 43.48
CA ASN A 23 -6.43 0.23 42.69
C ASN A 23 -6.22 1.19 41.51
N ILE A 24 -5.50 2.30 41.76
CA ILE A 24 -5.18 3.28 40.70
C ILE A 24 -4.27 2.65 39.63
N ILE A 25 -3.23 1.92 40.03
CA ILE A 25 -2.33 1.24 39.10
C ILE A 25 -3.08 0.16 38.30
N GLY A 26 -3.89 -0.65 38.98
CA GLY A 26 -4.70 -1.67 38.32
C GLY A 26 -5.65 -1.07 37.28
N LEU A 27 -6.37 -0.01 37.66
CA LEU A 27 -7.26 0.70 36.74
C LEU A 27 -6.48 1.34 35.58
N ALA A 28 -5.35 1.97 35.85
CA ALA A 28 -4.50 2.59 34.85
C ALA A 28 -3.98 1.57 33.82
N ILE A 29 -3.51 0.41 34.28
CA ILE A 29 -3.08 -0.69 33.40
C ILE A 29 -4.26 -1.19 32.58
N GLY A 30 -5.42 -1.43 33.19
CA GLY A 30 -6.63 -1.89 32.48
C GLY A 30 -7.06 -0.91 31.37
N MET A 31 -7.08 0.40 31.69
CA MET A 31 -7.40 1.43 30.69
C MET A 31 -6.34 1.50 29.59
N ALA A 32 -5.06 1.43 29.93
CA ALA A 32 -3.98 1.44 28.94
C ALA A 32 -4.10 0.26 27.96
N CYS A 33 -4.31 -0.96 28.48
CA CYS A 33 -4.52 -2.15 27.64
C CYS A 33 -5.75 -1.99 26.73
N SER A 34 -6.86 -1.47 27.26
CA SER A 34 -8.07 -1.24 26.46
C SER A 34 -7.84 -0.22 25.34
N ILE A 35 -7.13 0.87 25.62
CA ILE A 35 -6.79 1.88 24.61
C ILE A 35 -5.87 1.30 23.54
N PHE A 36 -4.85 0.54 23.90
CA PHE A 36 -3.96 -0.11 22.94
C PHE A 36 -4.71 -1.09 22.02
N ILE A 37 -5.61 -1.89 22.59
CA ILE A 37 -6.45 -2.81 21.80
C ILE A 37 -7.33 -2.02 20.83
N LEU A 38 -7.98 -0.95 21.28
CA LEU A 38 -8.82 -0.12 20.40
C LEU A 38 -8.00 0.54 19.28
N LEU A 39 -6.83 1.07 19.59
CA LEU A 39 -5.94 1.66 18.58
C LEU A 39 -5.46 0.62 17.58
N TRP A 40 -5.11 -0.59 18.04
CA TRP A 40 -4.72 -1.69 17.16
C TRP A 40 -5.88 -2.11 16.24
N VAL A 41 -7.08 -2.31 16.77
CA VAL A 41 -8.28 -2.64 15.99
C VAL A 41 -8.58 -1.54 14.97
N GLN A 42 -8.51 -0.27 15.35
CA GLN A 42 -8.72 0.85 14.43
C GLN A 42 -7.70 0.85 13.30
N ASN A 43 -6.42 0.60 13.61
CA ASN A 43 -5.38 0.49 12.60
C ASN A 43 -5.65 -0.67 11.64
N GLU A 44 -6.00 -1.86 12.16
CA GLU A 44 -6.31 -3.05 11.35
C GLU A 44 -7.51 -2.82 10.43
N LEU A 45 -8.58 -2.22 10.95
CA LEU A 45 -9.77 -1.90 10.16
C LEU A 45 -9.56 -0.74 9.16
N SER A 46 -8.46 -0.02 9.24
CA SER A 46 -8.14 1.11 8.35
C SER A 46 -7.37 0.69 7.10
N TYR A 47 -6.92 -0.58 7.02
CA TYR A 47 -6.12 -1.06 5.89
C TYR A 47 -6.83 -0.86 4.56
N ASP A 48 -6.11 -0.26 3.59
CA ASP A 48 -6.54 0.05 2.21
C ASP A 48 -7.83 0.88 2.07
N ARG A 49 -8.40 1.38 3.17
CA ARG A 49 -9.63 2.20 3.12
C ARG A 49 -9.43 3.60 2.56
N PHE A 50 -8.19 4.03 2.36
CA PHE A 50 -7.87 5.33 1.74
C PHE A 50 -8.14 5.36 0.23
N HIS A 51 -8.33 4.22 -0.40
CA HIS A 51 -8.74 4.16 -1.81
C HIS A 51 -10.19 4.61 -1.97
N LYS A 52 -10.43 5.51 -2.93
CA LYS A 52 -11.77 6.07 -3.19
C LYS A 52 -12.81 4.98 -3.48
N ASN A 53 -12.39 3.93 -4.17
CA ASN A 53 -13.23 2.81 -4.58
C ASN A 53 -12.94 1.54 -3.76
N ALA A 54 -12.52 1.67 -2.48
CA ALA A 54 -12.12 0.52 -1.65
C ALA A 54 -13.20 -0.58 -1.61
N ASN A 55 -14.48 -0.21 -1.59
CA ASN A 55 -15.60 -1.16 -1.55
C ASN A 55 -15.89 -1.84 -2.91
N GLU A 56 -15.26 -1.37 -3.99
CA GLU A 56 -15.44 -1.91 -5.36
C GLU A 56 -14.18 -2.57 -5.89
N ILE A 57 -13.14 -2.69 -5.06
CA ILE A 57 -11.86 -3.33 -5.43
C ILE A 57 -11.86 -4.76 -4.88
N TYR A 58 -11.73 -5.73 -5.78
CA TYR A 58 -11.71 -7.15 -5.45
C TYR A 58 -10.42 -7.78 -5.94
N ARG A 59 -9.87 -8.65 -5.11
CA ARG A 59 -8.71 -9.45 -5.46
C ARG A 59 -9.20 -10.82 -5.93
N ILE A 60 -8.87 -11.18 -7.17
CA ILE A 60 -9.21 -12.48 -7.71
C ILE A 60 -8.20 -13.52 -7.24
N THR A 61 -8.71 -14.61 -6.68
CA THR A 61 -7.90 -15.75 -6.23
C THR A 61 -8.25 -16.99 -7.05
N ALA A 62 -7.26 -17.83 -7.33
CA ALA A 62 -7.48 -19.15 -7.90
C ALA A 62 -7.72 -20.17 -6.78
N ASN A 63 -8.75 -20.99 -6.94
CA ASN A 63 -9.06 -22.10 -6.05
C ASN A 63 -9.17 -23.36 -6.88
N ALA A 64 -8.20 -24.24 -6.77
CA ALA A 64 -8.13 -25.52 -7.49
C ALA A 64 -7.89 -26.64 -6.49
N GLY A 65 -8.97 -27.14 -5.87
CA GLY A 65 -8.91 -28.14 -4.81
C GLY A 65 -8.18 -27.61 -3.57
N ASP A 66 -7.09 -28.26 -3.22
CA ASP A 66 -6.27 -27.84 -2.05
C ASP A 66 -5.37 -26.63 -2.34
N PHE A 67 -5.25 -26.24 -3.60
CA PHE A 67 -4.45 -25.08 -4.00
C PHE A 67 -5.30 -23.81 -3.99
N LYS A 68 -5.00 -22.92 -3.04
CA LYS A 68 -5.58 -21.58 -2.98
C LYS A 68 -4.47 -20.54 -3.10
N ALA A 69 -4.49 -19.77 -4.17
CA ALA A 69 -3.49 -18.72 -4.37
C ALA A 69 -4.12 -17.48 -5.00
N ALA A 70 -3.55 -16.34 -4.67
CA ALA A 70 -3.90 -15.07 -5.31
C ALA A 70 -3.09 -14.84 -6.60
N VAL A 71 -2.98 -15.90 -7.39
CA VAL A 71 -2.19 -15.94 -8.60
C VAL A 71 -3.08 -16.47 -9.71
N ASN A 72 -3.08 -15.78 -10.85
CA ASN A 72 -3.95 -16.10 -11.98
C ASN A 72 -3.17 -16.02 -13.30
N CYS A 73 -3.69 -16.62 -14.36
CA CYS A 73 -3.06 -16.51 -15.68
C CYS A 73 -3.15 -15.08 -16.23
N ALA A 74 -2.11 -14.66 -16.94
CA ALA A 74 -1.96 -13.29 -17.44
C ALA A 74 -3.10 -12.81 -18.35
N GLY A 75 -3.75 -13.72 -19.09
CA GLY A 75 -4.86 -13.39 -20.00
C GLY A 75 -6.23 -13.28 -19.34
N MET A 76 -6.39 -13.83 -18.13
CA MET A 76 -7.69 -13.88 -17.43
C MET A 76 -8.35 -12.50 -17.25
N PRO A 77 -7.66 -11.42 -16.89
CA PRO A 77 -8.30 -10.13 -16.67
C PRO A 77 -8.97 -9.54 -17.90
N ALA A 78 -8.33 -9.67 -19.06
CA ALA A 78 -8.88 -9.20 -20.31
C ALA A 78 -10.17 -9.96 -20.68
N GLU A 79 -10.18 -11.29 -20.49
CA GLU A 79 -11.34 -12.14 -20.70
C GLU A 79 -12.47 -11.82 -19.72
N LEU A 80 -12.15 -11.61 -18.44
CA LEU A 80 -13.16 -11.21 -17.45
C LEU A 80 -13.81 -9.88 -17.84
N LYS A 81 -13.02 -8.88 -18.21
CA LYS A 81 -13.55 -7.59 -18.64
C LYS A 81 -14.40 -7.70 -19.91
N ALA A 82 -14.01 -8.55 -20.86
CA ALA A 82 -14.74 -8.76 -22.10
C ALA A 82 -16.08 -9.48 -21.90
N ARG A 83 -16.14 -10.44 -20.97
CA ARG A 83 -17.32 -11.28 -20.75
C ARG A 83 -18.24 -10.80 -19.64
N MET A 84 -17.74 -9.98 -18.71
CA MET A 84 -18.49 -9.54 -17.53
C MET A 84 -18.61 -8.02 -17.50
N PRO A 85 -19.76 -7.44 -17.90
CA PRO A 85 -19.97 -5.98 -17.93
C PRO A 85 -19.82 -5.30 -16.56
N VAL A 86 -19.96 -6.05 -15.47
CA VAL A 86 -19.77 -5.55 -14.10
C VAL A 86 -18.31 -5.19 -13.82
N VAL A 87 -17.37 -5.78 -14.56
CA VAL A 87 -15.93 -5.51 -14.44
C VAL A 87 -15.61 -4.22 -15.18
N LYS A 88 -15.58 -3.10 -14.44
CA LYS A 88 -15.28 -1.77 -15.00
C LYS A 88 -13.83 -1.65 -15.47
N ASN A 89 -12.90 -2.15 -14.67
CA ASN A 89 -11.47 -2.10 -14.96
C ASN A 89 -10.74 -3.24 -14.25
N TYR A 90 -9.46 -3.44 -14.59
CA TYR A 90 -8.59 -4.39 -13.90
C TYR A 90 -7.17 -3.86 -13.84
N VAL A 91 -6.39 -4.41 -12.93
CA VAL A 91 -4.94 -4.19 -12.86
C VAL A 91 -4.25 -5.49 -12.46
N ARG A 92 -3.24 -5.86 -13.20
CA ARG A 92 -2.31 -6.93 -12.82
C ARG A 92 -1.15 -6.30 -12.05
N LEU A 93 -0.71 -7.01 -11.04
CA LEU A 93 0.47 -6.68 -10.26
C LEU A 93 1.40 -7.89 -10.23
N SER A 94 2.70 -7.64 -10.42
CA SER A 94 3.71 -8.69 -10.23
C SER A 94 3.94 -8.98 -8.75
N HIS A 95 4.72 -10.02 -8.47
CA HIS A 95 5.38 -10.12 -7.18
C HIS A 95 6.35 -8.96 -6.99
N GLN A 96 6.64 -8.66 -5.73
CA GLN A 96 7.73 -7.78 -5.35
C GLN A 96 9.05 -8.33 -5.88
N SER A 97 9.78 -7.51 -6.61
CA SER A 97 11.08 -7.86 -7.19
C SER A 97 12.19 -7.00 -6.61
N THR A 98 13.41 -7.49 -6.75
CA THR A 98 14.61 -6.74 -6.42
C THR A 98 15.31 -6.37 -7.72
N ASN A 99 15.58 -5.08 -7.92
CA ASN A 99 16.26 -4.56 -9.10
C ASN A 99 17.33 -3.55 -8.70
N VAL A 100 18.33 -3.40 -9.53
CA VAL A 100 19.39 -2.40 -9.35
C VAL A 100 19.08 -1.18 -10.18
N PHE A 101 19.01 -0.01 -9.53
CA PHE A 101 18.87 1.27 -10.23
C PHE A 101 20.13 2.10 -10.07
N GLU A 102 20.53 2.73 -11.17
CA GLU A 102 21.75 3.52 -11.26
C GLU A 102 21.44 4.93 -11.76
N VAL A 103 22.04 5.92 -11.13
CA VAL A 103 22.04 7.32 -11.56
C VAL A 103 23.46 7.89 -11.44
N GLY A 104 24.03 8.31 -12.56
CA GLY A 104 25.46 8.71 -12.62
C GLY A 104 26.36 7.55 -12.19
N THR A 105 27.13 7.76 -11.11
CA THR A 105 28.03 6.74 -10.53
C THR A 105 27.41 5.96 -9.38
N ARG A 106 26.22 6.33 -8.94
CA ARG A 106 25.56 5.71 -7.76
C ARG A 106 24.67 4.58 -8.21
N LYS A 107 24.80 3.42 -7.54
CA LYS A 107 23.98 2.22 -7.74
C LYS A 107 23.30 1.85 -6.43
N PHE A 108 22.02 1.50 -6.50
CA PHE A 108 21.25 1.06 -5.36
C PHE A 108 20.45 -0.19 -5.71
N GLU A 109 20.48 -1.18 -4.82
CA GLU A 109 19.60 -2.34 -4.87
C GLU A 109 18.27 -1.98 -4.18
N GLU A 110 17.17 -2.05 -4.93
CA GLU A 110 15.83 -1.72 -4.45
C GLU A 110 14.96 -2.98 -4.43
N LYS A 111 14.37 -3.25 -3.27
CA LYS A 111 13.64 -4.49 -3.01
C LYS A 111 12.13 -4.37 -3.16
N LYS A 112 11.59 -3.14 -3.19
CA LYS A 112 10.15 -2.86 -3.28
C LYS A 112 9.78 -2.38 -4.68
N VAL A 113 10.08 -3.20 -5.67
CA VAL A 113 9.79 -2.92 -7.07
C VAL A 113 8.66 -3.82 -7.53
N PHE A 114 7.62 -3.23 -8.11
CA PHE A 114 6.48 -3.93 -8.68
C PHE A 114 6.32 -3.56 -10.15
N TYR A 115 5.67 -4.44 -10.88
CA TYR A 115 5.23 -4.18 -12.24
C TYR A 115 3.72 -4.19 -12.26
N ALA A 116 3.12 -3.21 -12.95
CA ALA A 116 1.68 -3.02 -12.98
C ALA A 116 1.18 -2.65 -14.36
N ASP A 117 -0.08 -2.92 -14.64
CA ASP A 117 -0.76 -2.40 -15.82
C ASP A 117 -0.89 -0.88 -15.76
N SER A 118 -1.02 -0.23 -16.91
CA SER A 118 -1.22 1.23 -17.02
C SER A 118 -2.46 1.75 -16.28
N THR A 119 -3.38 0.86 -15.96
CA THR A 119 -4.59 1.15 -15.19
C THR A 119 -4.38 1.26 -13.69
N PHE A 120 -3.16 1.04 -13.20
CA PHE A 120 -2.82 1.03 -11.77
C PHE A 120 -3.35 2.25 -11.01
N LEU A 121 -3.08 3.45 -11.50
CA LEU A 121 -3.53 4.70 -10.85
C LEU A 121 -5.02 5.00 -11.03
N GLN A 122 -5.70 4.31 -11.97
CA GLN A 122 -7.14 4.40 -12.14
C GLN A 122 -7.89 3.51 -11.14
N VAL A 123 -7.32 2.35 -10.83
CA VAL A 123 -7.88 1.39 -9.87
C VAL A 123 -7.55 1.80 -8.44
N PHE A 124 -6.28 2.09 -8.18
CA PHE A 124 -5.79 2.51 -6.88
C PHE A 124 -5.68 4.02 -6.78
N SER A 125 -6.11 4.58 -5.66
CA SER A 125 -6.12 6.03 -5.43
C SER A 125 -4.85 6.49 -4.71
N PHE A 126 -3.67 5.96 -5.08
CA PHE A 126 -2.41 6.49 -4.57
C PHE A 126 -2.22 7.93 -5.05
N LYS A 127 -1.84 8.81 -4.13
CA LYS A 127 -1.70 10.23 -4.42
C LYS A 127 -0.47 10.48 -5.29
N LEU A 128 -0.68 10.90 -6.52
CA LEU A 128 0.37 11.37 -7.41
C LEU A 128 0.69 12.85 -7.06
N LEU A 129 1.95 13.14 -6.75
CA LEU A 129 2.43 14.50 -6.47
C LEU A 129 2.83 15.23 -7.73
N LYS A 130 3.46 14.50 -8.66
CA LYS A 130 3.91 15.01 -9.97
C LYS A 130 3.67 13.97 -11.05
N GLY A 131 3.38 14.43 -12.25
CA GLY A 131 3.06 13.58 -13.40
C GLY A 131 1.56 13.57 -13.72
N ASN A 132 1.18 12.79 -14.73
CA ASN A 132 -0.22 12.63 -15.13
C ASN A 132 -0.66 11.18 -14.88
N PRO A 133 -1.69 10.94 -14.08
CA PRO A 133 -2.12 9.59 -13.72
C PRO A 133 -2.60 8.75 -14.91
N GLU A 134 -3.07 9.38 -15.99
CA GLU A 134 -3.56 8.67 -17.17
C GLU A 134 -2.42 8.14 -18.04
N THR A 135 -1.29 8.84 -18.09
CA THR A 135 -0.18 8.52 -19.00
C THR A 135 1.06 7.97 -18.31
N ALA A 136 1.10 8.03 -16.99
CA ALA A 136 2.31 7.76 -16.20
C ALA A 136 2.89 6.35 -16.39
N LEU A 137 2.07 5.34 -16.72
CA LEU A 137 2.51 3.96 -16.98
C LEU A 137 2.18 3.46 -18.39
N GLN A 138 1.89 4.36 -19.34
CA GLN A 138 1.58 3.97 -20.71
C GLN A 138 2.83 3.63 -21.55
N ARG A 139 3.94 4.29 -21.27
CA ARG A 139 5.20 4.07 -21.98
C ARG A 139 5.90 2.83 -21.41
N SER A 140 6.53 2.05 -22.27
CA SER A 140 7.28 0.87 -21.85
C SER A 140 8.52 1.20 -20.99
N ASP A 141 9.10 2.37 -21.17
CA ASP A 141 10.27 2.88 -20.43
C ASP A 141 9.90 3.75 -19.21
N ALA A 142 8.60 3.79 -18.84
CA ALA A 142 8.14 4.59 -17.71
C ALA A 142 8.51 3.97 -16.36
N VAL A 143 8.68 4.81 -15.36
CA VAL A 143 8.73 4.39 -13.95
C VAL A 143 8.07 5.43 -13.05
N LEU A 144 7.22 4.96 -12.14
CA LEU A 144 6.73 5.72 -11.01
C LEU A 144 7.64 5.44 -9.81
N ILE A 145 7.95 6.48 -9.07
CA ILE A 145 8.74 6.38 -7.83
C ILE A 145 8.01 7.08 -6.69
N THR A 146 8.31 6.69 -5.46
CA THR A 146 7.81 7.41 -4.29
C THR A 146 8.64 8.68 -4.05
N GLU A 147 8.08 9.63 -3.28
CA GLU A 147 8.76 10.85 -2.84
C GLU A 147 10.06 10.56 -2.09
N ASP A 148 10.07 9.51 -1.27
CA ASP A 148 11.27 9.06 -0.55
C ASP A 148 12.38 8.66 -1.55
N MET A 149 12.01 7.96 -2.65
CA MET A 149 12.97 7.59 -3.70
C MET A 149 13.38 8.79 -4.54
N ALA A 150 12.47 9.69 -4.87
CA ALA A 150 12.83 10.94 -5.57
C ALA A 150 13.89 11.71 -4.77
N THR A 151 13.71 11.84 -3.47
CA THR A 151 14.67 12.50 -2.56
C THR A 151 15.99 11.72 -2.47
N LYS A 152 15.94 10.39 -2.35
CA LYS A 152 17.14 9.53 -2.27
C LYS A 152 18.03 9.65 -3.50
N TYR A 153 17.42 9.70 -4.70
CA TYR A 153 18.17 9.71 -5.96
C TYR A 153 18.58 11.11 -6.42
N PHE A 154 17.73 12.10 -6.19
CA PHE A 154 17.88 13.44 -6.80
C PHE A 154 17.91 14.58 -5.77
N GLY A 155 17.72 14.30 -4.49
CA GLY A 155 17.69 15.32 -3.44
C GLY A 155 16.49 16.26 -3.62
N GLN A 156 16.77 17.56 -3.80
CA GLN A 156 15.73 18.58 -3.99
C GLN A 156 15.41 18.86 -5.47
N GLU A 157 16.12 18.20 -6.39
CA GLU A 157 15.89 18.40 -7.81
C GLU A 157 14.61 17.72 -8.28
N ASP A 158 14.00 18.25 -9.34
CA ASP A 158 12.85 17.58 -9.94
C ASP A 158 13.24 16.24 -10.58
N ALA A 159 12.55 15.19 -10.15
CA ALA A 159 12.80 13.85 -10.64
C ALA A 159 12.11 13.56 -11.98
N ILE A 160 11.05 14.31 -12.35
CA ILE A 160 10.28 14.05 -13.57
C ILE A 160 11.17 14.19 -14.82
N GLY A 161 11.07 13.21 -15.71
CA GLY A 161 11.83 13.15 -16.96
C GLY A 161 13.28 12.70 -16.81
N LYS A 162 13.79 12.55 -15.59
CA LYS A 162 15.13 12.00 -15.38
C LYS A 162 15.17 10.51 -15.67
N VAL A 163 16.34 10.05 -16.07
CA VAL A 163 16.59 8.66 -16.47
C VAL A 163 17.30 7.92 -15.35
N LEU A 164 16.80 6.74 -15.03
CA LEU A 164 17.49 5.73 -14.22
C LEU A 164 17.88 4.56 -15.12
N LYS A 165 19.07 4.01 -14.91
CA LYS A 165 19.50 2.79 -15.57
C LYS A 165 19.12 1.60 -14.69
N LYS A 166 18.31 0.70 -15.22
CA LYS A 166 17.81 -0.49 -14.51
C LYS A 166 18.62 -1.71 -14.94
N ASP A 167 19.13 -2.47 -13.96
CA ASP A 167 19.85 -3.74 -14.13
C ASP A 167 20.95 -3.70 -15.22
N ASN A 168 21.65 -2.59 -15.30
CA ASN A 168 22.73 -2.29 -16.28
C ASN A 168 22.32 -2.30 -17.76
N ASN A 169 21.09 -2.62 -18.11
CA ASN A 169 20.66 -2.85 -19.49
C ASN A 169 19.61 -1.86 -20.00
N ASN A 170 18.68 -1.44 -19.15
CA ASN A 170 17.50 -0.70 -19.58
C ASN A 170 17.46 0.69 -18.96
N ASN A 171 17.24 1.70 -19.77
CA ASN A 171 16.95 3.04 -19.29
C ASN A 171 15.43 3.17 -19.03
N VAL A 172 15.08 3.68 -17.86
CA VAL A 172 13.70 4.00 -17.49
C VAL A 172 13.59 5.48 -17.15
N ILE A 173 12.48 6.09 -17.54
CA ILE A 173 12.22 7.52 -17.38
C ILE A 173 11.20 7.72 -16.28
N ILE A 174 11.49 8.60 -15.35
CA ILE A 174 10.56 8.93 -14.27
C ILE A 174 9.40 9.75 -14.83
N THR A 175 8.22 9.15 -14.85
CA THR A 175 6.98 9.72 -15.39
C THR A 175 6.02 10.22 -14.32
N GLY A 176 6.28 9.84 -13.06
CA GLY A 176 5.49 10.32 -11.95
C GLY A 176 6.15 10.10 -10.60
N VAL A 177 5.82 10.98 -9.67
CA VAL A 177 6.24 10.90 -8.27
C VAL A 177 5.00 10.75 -7.40
N LEU A 178 4.93 9.66 -6.66
CA LEU A 178 3.86 9.33 -5.73
C LEU A 178 4.20 9.86 -4.34
N ALA A 179 3.19 10.29 -3.59
CA ALA A 179 3.36 10.55 -2.17
C ALA A 179 3.81 9.29 -1.44
N LYS A 180 4.34 9.46 -0.24
CA LYS A 180 4.68 8.36 0.65
C LYS A 180 3.49 7.41 0.80
N ILE A 181 3.75 6.12 0.64
CA ILE A 181 2.72 5.09 0.77
C ILE A 181 2.29 4.98 2.23
N PRO A 182 0.99 5.02 2.52
CA PRO A 182 0.48 4.86 3.88
C PRO A 182 0.92 3.53 4.50
N SER A 183 1.26 3.54 5.79
CA SER A 183 1.69 2.32 6.50
C SER A 183 0.59 1.27 6.62
N ASN A 184 -0.68 1.69 6.53
CA ASN A 184 -1.87 0.84 6.51
C ASN A 184 -2.30 0.46 5.09
N SER A 185 -1.36 0.34 4.16
CA SER A 185 -1.58 -0.25 2.84
C SER A 185 -0.91 -1.62 2.74
N HIS A 186 -1.62 -2.60 2.16
CA HIS A 186 -1.03 -3.90 1.82
C HIS A 186 -0.01 -3.80 0.69
N LEU A 187 -0.15 -2.81 -0.19
CA LEU A 187 0.80 -2.55 -1.26
C LEU A 187 1.86 -1.57 -0.77
N GLN A 188 3.03 -2.08 -0.40
CA GLN A 188 4.19 -1.30 -0.01
C GLN A 188 5.24 -1.38 -1.11
N PHE A 189 5.43 -0.28 -1.83
CA PHE A 189 6.35 -0.21 -2.96
C PHE A 189 7.11 1.11 -2.98
N ASP A 190 8.26 1.08 -3.64
CA ASP A 190 9.11 2.25 -3.87
C ASP A 190 9.15 2.60 -5.36
N PHE A 191 9.00 1.59 -6.24
CA PHE A 191 9.01 1.70 -7.69
C PHE A 191 7.84 0.92 -8.29
N ILE A 192 7.18 1.52 -9.30
CA ILE A 192 6.22 0.84 -10.17
C ILE A 192 6.68 1.00 -11.61
N LEU A 193 6.84 -0.13 -12.30
CA LEU A 193 7.17 -0.19 -13.72
C LEU A 193 5.98 -0.76 -14.51
N PRO A 194 5.88 -0.47 -15.81
CA PRO A 194 4.88 -1.08 -16.66
C PRO A 194 5.07 -2.60 -16.77
N MET A 195 3.96 -3.31 -16.83
CA MET A 195 3.91 -4.76 -16.97
C MET A 195 4.65 -5.30 -18.20
N PHE A 196 4.83 -4.46 -19.22
CA PHE A 196 5.54 -4.79 -20.44
C PHE A 196 6.99 -5.30 -20.24
N TYR A 197 7.64 -4.90 -19.13
CA TYR A 197 9.01 -5.37 -18.83
C TYR A 197 9.09 -6.82 -18.38
N LEU A 198 7.97 -7.45 -18.07
CA LEU A 198 7.95 -8.84 -17.67
C LEU A 198 7.68 -9.70 -18.89
N GLU A 199 8.71 -10.39 -19.38
CA GLU A 199 8.54 -11.41 -20.40
C GLU A 199 7.49 -12.44 -19.97
N PHE A 200 6.60 -12.79 -20.89
CA PHE A 200 5.38 -13.60 -20.65
C PHE A 200 5.62 -15.00 -20.08
N SER A 201 6.87 -15.41 -19.84
CA SER A 201 7.12 -16.84 -19.77
C SER A 201 6.91 -17.52 -18.43
N TYR A 202 6.83 -16.88 -17.27
CA TYR A 202 6.65 -17.65 -15.99
C TYR A 202 6.15 -16.83 -14.78
N LEU A 203 5.32 -15.80 -14.95
CA LEU A 203 5.00 -14.94 -13.83
C LEU A 203 3.58 -15.13 -13.30
N ASN A 204 3.54 -15.37 -12.01
CA ASN A 204 2.33 -15.39 -11.23
C ASN A 204 1.82 -13.95 -11.01
N TRP A 205 0.60 -13.65 -11.41
CA TRP A 205 0.01 -12.33 -11.34
C TRP A 205 -1.03 -12.22 -10.23
N HIS A 206 -1.00 -11.11 -9.51
CA HIS A 206 -2.12 -10.74 -8.65
C HIS A 206 -3.13 -9.94 -9.48
N LEU A 207 -4.32 -10.50 -9.65
CA LEU A 207 -5.41 -9.82 -10.33
C LEU A 207 -6.26 -9.06 -9.32
N ILE A 208 -6.44 -7.77 -9.55
CA ILE A 208 -7.33 -6.91 -8.77
C ILE A 208 -8.36 -6.30 -9.70
N VAL A 209 -9.63 -6.54 -9.43
CA VAL A 209 -10.76 -6.10 -10.26
C VAL A 209 -11.67 -5.17 -9.44
N PRO A 210 -11.84 -3.89 -9.83
CA PRO A 210 -12.83 -3.03 -9.23
C PRO A 210 -14.25 -3.36 -9.71
N GLY A 211 -15.23 -3.28 -8.82
CA GLY A 211 -16.65 -3.30 -9.15
C GLY A 211 -17.32 -4.67 -9.25
N ALA A 212 -16.65 -5.76 -8.87
CA ALA A 212 -17.30 -7.06 -8.75
C ALA A 212 -17.93 -7.20 -7.35
N SER A 213 -19.21 -6.93 -7.22
CA SER A 213 -19.96 -7.36 -6.03
C SER A 213 -20.05 -8.88 -6.05
N SER A 214 -19.43 -9.55 -5.08
CA SER A 214 -19.51 -10.99 -4.78
C SER A 214 -19.68 -11.90 -6.03
N LEU A 215 -18.56 -12.34 -6.57
CA LEU A 215 -18.51 -13.56 -7.38
C LEU A 215 -18.33 -14.72 -6.38
N GLU A 216 -19.46 -15.32 -5.92
CA GLU A 216 -19.45 -16.63 -5.26
C GLU A 216 -19.08 -17.76 -6.24
#